data_211e8a7cac500e092ae4262e90aad426
#
_entry.id   211e8a7cac500e092ae4262e90aad426
#
_cell.length_a   1.000
_cell.length_b   1.000
_cell.length_c   1.000
_cell.angle_alpha   90.00
_cell.angle_beta   90.00
_cell.angle_gamma   90.00
#
_symmetry.space_group_name_H-M   'P 1'
#
loop_
_entity.id
_entity.type
_entity.pdbx_description
1 polymer ?
#
loop_
_entity_poly.entity_id
_entity_poly.type
_entity_poly.pdbx_seq_one_letter_code
_entity_poly.pdbx_strand_id
1 'polypeptide(L)'
;MRTIFKTNSIRILSITALLYFFAQNCKAYPGEEGLVLLQSLKGNWLFSIGINEEWASPKFNDSSWESIKVPSAWEDQGFNGYNGYAFYRKKITISSSYKGRMLYLNMGYIDDVDEVYLNGHKIGSTGSFPPNYNTAYNAERVYFVPEEDITFDGPNLIAVKVYDAIGEGGIISGEIGLYAGKNSANLTLNLQTTWKFQTGDDLKRKDPDFDDSSWKEIFVPAKWEDQGYRDYDGYAWYRKTFTYNTTEDNEKMVIMMGKIDDIDQVFINGTLVGSTGNLTSRANSDVSAGQEFDAFRGYFIPDGLLKKNQKNVIAVRVLDTGGAGGIYEGPVGLITQSKYIEFWRNIKKSSR
;
A
#
# COMPACT_ATOMS: atom_id res chain seq x y z
N MET A 1 -78.77 45.55 16.30
CA MET A 1 -77.56 45.56 15.57
C MET A 1 -76.42 44.91 16.37
N ARG A 2 -76.14 43.66 16.19
CA ARG A 2 -75.09 42.91 16.91
C ARG A 2 -73.93 42.65 15.96
N THR A 3 -72.82 43.29 16.22
CA THR A 3 -71.58 43.14 15.47
C THR A 3 -70.82 41.92 16.04
N ILE A 4 -70.57 40.91 15.19
CA ILE A 4 -69.84 39.69 15.55
C ILE A 4 -68.38 39.91 15.21
N PHE A 5 -67.52 39.91 16.23
CA PHE A 5 -66.06 39.86 16.03
C PHE A 5 -65.62 38.43 15.73
N LYS A 6 -65.02 38.20 14.58
CA LYS A 6 -64.32 36.96 14.24
C LYS A 6 -62.90 37.04 14.75
N THR A 7 -62.56 36.22 15.71
CA THR A 7 -61.19 36.00 16.13
C THR A 7 -60.48 35.05 15.18
N ASN A 8 -59.45 35.54 14.48
CA ASN A 8 -58.54 34.72 13.68
C ASN A 8 -57.54 34.06 14.61
N SER A 9 -57.67 32.75 14.80
CA SER A 9 -56.63 31.95 15.46
C SER A 9 -55.48 31.67 14.46
N ILE A 10 -54.34 32.30 14.69
CA ILE A 10 -53.12 32.00 13.99
C ILE A 10 -52.58 30.68 14.56
N ARG A 11 -52.65 29.63 13.76
CA ARG A 11 -51.95 28.37 14.05
C ARG A 11 -50.48 28.56 13.72
N ILE A 12 -49.65 28.60 14.75
CA ILE A 12 -48.20 28.51 14.63
C ILE A 12 -47.86 27.06 14.26
N LEU A 13 -47.48 26.82 12.99
CA LEU A 13 -46.89 25.55 12.61
C LEU A 13 -45.43 25.54 13.10
N SER A 14 -45.18 24.78 14.15
CA SER A 14 -43.83 24.44 14.56
C SER A 14 -43.20 23.51 13.52
N ILE A 15 -42.33 24.07 12.68
CA ILE A 15 -41.50 23.31 11.79
C ILE A 15 -40.38 22.72 12.67
N THR A 16 -40.55 21.48 13.09
CA THR A 16 -39.46 20.67 13.63
C THR A 16 -38.59 20.27 12.46
N ALA A 17 -37.50 21.01 12.25
CA ALA A 17 -36.47 20.64 11.32
C ALA A 17 -35.82 19.35 11.82
N LEU A 18 -36.19 18.23 11.22
CA LEU A 18 -35.53 16.95 11.41
C LEU A 18 -34.16 17.06 10.74
N LEU A 19 -33.14 17.41 11.51
CA LEU A 19 -31.74 17.28 11.11
C LEU A 19 -31.45 15.78 10.98
N TYR A 20 -31.67 15.25 9.80
CA TYR A 20 -31.06 14.00 9.39
C TYR A 20 -29.54 14.24 9.34
N PHE A 21 -28.86 13.88 10.40
CA PHE A 21 -27.43 13.58 10.33
C PHE A 21 -27.29 12.41 9.34
N PHE A 22 -26.96 12.72 8.11
CA PHE A 22 -26.30 11.77 7.25
C PHE A 22 -24.93 11.51 7.90
N ALA A 23 -24.88 10.52 8.79
CA ALA A 23 -23.63 9.81 9.01
C ALA A 23 -23.30 9.21 7.65
N GLN A 24 -22.52 9.92 6.85
CA GLN A 24 -21.80 9.31 5.77
C GLN A 24 -20.95 8.21 6.44
N ASN A 25 -21.38 6.96 6.25
CA ASN A 25 -20.50 5.84 6.42
C ASN A 25 -19.38 6.05 5.38
N CYS A 26 -18.37 6.82 5.74
CA CYS A 26 -17.06 6.66 5.13
C CYS A 26 -16.72 5.18 5.35
N LYS A 27 -16.90 4.37 4.32
CA LYS A 27 -16.21 3.08 4.27
C LYS A 27 -14.74 3.43 4.35
N ALA A 28 -14.14 3.22 5.53
CA ALA A 28 -12.70 3.20 5.66
C ALA A 28 -12.18 2.25 4.59
N TYR A 29 -11.30 2.73 3.75
CA TYR A 29 -10.63 1.88 2.79
C TYR A 29 -9.87 0.80 3.55
N PRO A 30 -9.80 -0.46 3.03
CA PRO A 30 -9.01 -1.51 3.64
C PRO A 30 -7.56 -1.02 3.77
N GLY A 31 -7.10 -0.79 5.00
CA GLY A 31 -5.78 -0.23 5.31
C GLY A 31 -5.79 0.86 6.38
N GLU A 32 -6.84 1.69 6.49
CA GLU A 32 -6.92 2.77 7.49
C GLU A 32 -7.27 2.28 8.90
N GLU A 33 -8.03 1.21 9.06
CA GLU A 33 -8.47 0.75 10.40
C GLU A 33 -7.33 0.29 11.33
N GLY A 34 -6.11 0.24 10.81
CA GLY A 34 -4.95 -0.27 11.53
C GLY A 34 -3.76 0.67 11.65
N LEU A 35 -3.79 1.90 11.13
CA LEU A 35 -2.67 2.82 11.16
C LEU A 35 -2.79 3.86 12.29
N VAL A 36 -1.68 4.13 12.97
CA VAL A 36 -1.55 5.17 14.00
C VAL A 36 -0.59 6.22 13.50
N LEU A 37 -1.02 7.46 13.42
CA LEU A 37 -0.17 8.60 13.07
C LEU A 37 0.95 8.76 14.11
N LEU A 38 2.20 8.72 13.64
CA LEU A 38 3.40 8.98 14.45
C LEU A 38 3.89 10.42 14.26
N GLN A 39 3.90 10.90 13.02
CA GLN A 39 4.38 12.23 12.67
C GLN A 39 3.61 12.76 11.47
N SER A 40 2.98 13.93 11.63
CA SER A 40 2.39 14.64 10.49
C SER A 40 3.48 15.23 9.60
N LEU A 41 3.32 15.05 8.30
CA LEU A 41 4.22 15.60 7.28
C LEU A 41 3.56 16.73 6.47
N LYS A 42 2.34 17.12 6.84
CA LYS A 42 1.67 18.32 6.27
C LYS A 42 2.51 19.58 6.48
N GLY A 43 2.32 20.56 5.63
CA GLY A 43 3.01 21.85 5.70
C GLY A 43 4.05 22.03 4.60
N ASN A 44 5.14 22.73 4.87
CA ASN A 44 6.10 23.13 3.84
C ASN A 44 6.99 21.97 3.39
N TRP A 45 7.13 21.84 2.07
CA TRP A 45 8.06 20.95 1.37
C TRP A 45 8.90 21.77 0.40
N LEU A 46 10.11 21.35 0.12
CA LEU A 46 10.88 21.88 -1.01
C LEU A 46 10.30 21.30 -2.30
N PHE A 47 10.25 22.14 -3.35
CA PHE A 47 9.59 21.81 -4.60
C PHE A 47 10.37 22.35 -5.80
N SER A 48 10.38 21.57 -6.87
CA SER A 48 10.90 21.99 -8.18
C SER A 48 10.15 21.33 -9.31
N ILE A 49 9.79 22.09 -10.33
CA ILE A 49 9.26 21.56 -11.59
C ILE A 49 10.37 20.91 -12.42
N GLY A 50 10.01 19.96 -13.25
CA GLY A 50 10.94 19.22 -14.12
C GLY A 50 11.30 17.84 -13.60
N ILE A 51 12.27 17.20 -14.25
CA ILE A 51 12.71 15.84 -13.96
C ILE A 51 14.23 15.75 -13.91
N ASN A 52 14.75 15.16 -12.84
CA ASN A 52 16.13 14.71 -12.71
C ASN A 52 16.17 13.58 -11.68
N GLU A 53 16.65 12.42 -12.06
CA GLU A 53 16.71 11.24 -11.18
C GLU A 53 17.60 11.45 -9.94
N GLU A 54 18.59 12.36 -10.01
CA GLU A 54 19.43 12.70 -8.86
C GLU A 54 18.63 13.44 -7.75
N TRP A 55 17.48 13.97 -8.07
CA TRP A 55 16.65 14.70 -7.10
C TRP A 55 16.08 13.84 -5.97
N ALA A 56 16.05 12.52 -6.17
CA ALA A 56 15.74 11.58 -5.11
C ALA A 56 16.90 11.36 -4.12
N SER A 57 18.13 11.73 -4.48
CA SER A 57 19.32 11.49 -3.66
C SER A 57 19.41 12.42 -2.46
N PRO A 58 19.73 11.93 -1.25
CA PRO A 58 20.01 12.78 -0.08
C PRO A 58 21.20 13.72 -0.27
N LYS A 59 22.09 13.43 -1.23
CA LYS A 59 23.30 14.22 -1.50
C LYS A 59 23.03 15.39 -2.43
N PHE A 60 21.88 15.43 -3.09
CA PHE A 60 21.53 16.54 -3.99
C PHE A 60 21.36 17.84 -3.19
N ASN A 61 21.91 18.93 -3.72
CA ASN A 61 21.75 20.27 -3.12
C ASN A 61 20.45 20.92 -3.58
N ASP A 62 19.48 20.97 -2.68
CA ASP A 62 18.13 21.51 -2.88
C ASP A 62 17.95 22.94 -2.33
N SER A 63 19.05 23.64 -2.02
CA SER A 63 19.00 24.96 -1.37
C SER A 63 18.36 26.07 -2.21
N SER A 64 18.28 25.89 -3.54
CA SER A 64 17.63 26.82 -4.48
C SER A 64 16.17 26.48 -4.76
N TRP A 65 15.64 25.42 -4.16
CA TRP A 65 14.26 25.00 -4.41
C TRP A 65 13.25 25.89 -3.69
N GLU A 66 12.09 26.04 -4.28
CA GLU A 66 10.99 26.78 -3.68
C GLU A 66 10.31 25.97 -2.55
N SER A 67 9.61 26.70 -1.68
CA SER A 67 8.84 26.08 -0.61
C SER A 67 7.36 26.12 -0.96
N ILE A 68 6.73 24.95 -0.95
CA ILE A 68 5.31 24.75 -1.29
C ILE A 68 4.59 24.06 -0.13
N LYS A 69 3.30 24.36 0.07
CA LYS A 69 2.47 23.70 1.09
C LYS A 69 1.93 22.38 0.56
N VAL A 70 1.94 21.36 1.42
CA VAL A 70 1.38 20.03 1.19
C VAL A 70 0.40 19.70 2.32
N PRO A 71 -0.82 19.22 2.05
CA PRO A 71 -1.40 19.05 0.73
C PRO A 71 -1.95 20.35 0.14
N SER A 72 -1.80 20.54 -1.15
CA SER A 72 -2.42 21.58 -1.99
C SER A 72 -1.96 21.37 -3.43
N ALA A 73 -2.80 21.74 -4.41
CA ALA A 73 -2.37 21.82 -5.79
C ALA A 73 -1.23 22.84 -5.97
N TRP A 74 -0.31 22.58 -6.87
CA TRP A 74 0.79 23.51 -7.13
C TRP A 74 0.34 24.75 -7.92
N GLU A 75 -0.78 24.64 -8.68
CA GLU A 75 -1.41 25.76 -9.37
C GLU A 75 -1.80 26.88 -8.39
N ASP A 76 -2.32 26.52 -7.21
CA ASP A 76 -2.72 27.46 -6.16
C ASP A 76 -1.52 28.18 -5.51
N GLN A 77 -0.30 27.74 -5.83
CA GLN A 77 0.92 28.21 -5.18
C GLN A 77 1.93 28.83 -6.15
N GLY A 78 1.45 29.28 -7.31
CA GLY A 78 2.24 30.06 -8.27
C GLY A 78 2.62 29.29 -9.54
N PHE A 79 2.35 28.00 -9.64
CA PHE A 79 2.64 27.18 -10.82
C PHE A 79 1.42 27.00 -11.72
N ASN A 80 0.60 28.04 -11.83
CA ASN A 80 -0.67 28.01 -12.54
C ASN A 80 -0.50 27.58 -14.00
N GLY A 81 -1.26 26.52 -14.38
CA GLY A 81 -1.25 25.93 -15.71
C GLY A 81 0.00 25.12 -16.05
N TYR A 82 0.81 24.78 -15.06
CA TYR A 82 1.92 23.87 -15.27
C TYR A 82 1.45 22.42 -15.26
N ASN A 83 1.67 21.71 -16.36
CA ASN A 83 1.53 20.26 -16.46
C ASN A 83 2.91 19.65 -16.75
N GLY A 84 3.17 18.47 -16.22
CA GLY A 84 4.45 17.78 -16.40
C GLY A 84 5.03 17.21 -15.13
N TYR A 85 6.34 17.06 -15.10
CA TYR A 85 7.04 16.47 -13.96
C TYR A 85 7.36 17.51 -12.88
N ALA A 86 7.24 17.11 -11.62
CA ALA A 86 7.70 17.87 -10.48
C ALA A 86 8.26 16.95 -9.39
N PHE A 87 9.08 17.51 -8.51
CA PHE A 87 9.60 16.83 -7.34
C PHE A 87 9.32 17.62 -6.06
N TYR A 88 8.98 16.86 -5.02
CA TYR A 88 8.88 17.33 -3.65
C TYR A 88 9.98 16.70 -2.81
N ARG A 89 10.52 17.44 -1.84
CA ARG A 89 11.53 16.94 -0.91
C ARG A 89 11.23 17.40 0.51
N LYS A 90 11.36 16.50 1.47
CA LYS A 90 11.22 16.81 2.90
C LYS A 90 12.19 16.01 3.75
N LYS A 91 12.94 16.68 4.60
CA LYS A 91 13.79 16.05 5.61
C LYS A 91 12.98 15.80 6.87
N ILE A 92 13.10 14.60 7.42
CA ILE A 92 12.47 14.19 8.67
C ILE A 92 13.45 13.44 9.57
N THR A 93 13.12 13.33 10.84
CA THR A 93 13.81 12.42 11.77
C THR A 93 12.83 11.34 12.21
N ILE A 94 13.27 10.08 12.15
CA ILE A 94 12.47 8.91 12.58
C ILE A 94 13.12 8.38 13.86
N SER A 95 12.37 8.38 14.97
CA SER A 95 12.88 7.95 16.28
C SER A 95 13.20 6.46 16.29
N SER A 96 14.31 6.11 16.95
CA SER A 96 14.69 4.71 17.23
C SER A 96 13.66 3.97 18.10
N SER A 97 12.78 4.69 18.80
CA SER A 97 11.65 4.07 19.52
C SER A 97 10.64 3.36 18.60
N TYR A 98 10.71 3.61 17.29
CA TYR A 98 9.89 2.95 16.29
C TYR A 98 10.56 1.74 15.62
N LYS A 99 11.80 1.43 15.99
CA LYS A 99 12.54 0.29 15.46
C LYS A 99 11.77 -1.02 15.68
N GLY A 100 11.75 -1.87 14.65
CA GLY A 100 10.98 -3.12 14.64
C GLY A 100 9.47 -2.96 14.42
N ARG A 101 8.96 -1.72 14.25
CA ARG A 101 7.57 -1.48 13.89
C ARG A 101 7.41 -1.43 12.37
N MET A 102 6.29 -1.89 11.86
CA MET A 102 5.93 -1.66 10.46
C MET A 102 5.54 -0.20 10.29
N LEU A 103 6.34 0.55 9.54
CA LEU A 103 6.11 1.96 9.27
C LEU A 103 5.56 2.16 7.86
N TYR A 104 4.73 3.17 7.70
CA TYR A 104 4.10 3.53 6.44
C TYR A 104 4.16 5.03 6.23
N LEU A 105 4.43 5.46 4.99
CA LEU A 105 4.20 6.83 4.54
C LEU A 105 2.82 6.89 3.88
N ASN A 106 1.89 7.62 4.50
CA ASN A 106 0.67 8.05 3.82
C ASN A 106 0.96 9.39 3.15
N MET A 107 0.77 9.44 1.82
CA MET A 107 0.98 10.61 0.99
C MET A 107 -0.35 11.18 0.44
N GLY A 108 -1.48 10.70 0.96
CA GLY A 108 -2.81 11.14 0.56
C GLY A 108 -3.12 10.86 -0.90
N TYR A 109 -3.71 11.85 -1.57
CA TYR A 109 -4.04 11.78 -2.99
C TYR A 109 -3.07 12.66 -3.78
N ILE A 110 -2.50 12.06 -4.83
CA ILE A 110 -1.55 12.73 -5.74
C ILE A 110 -2.14 12.71 -7.14
N ASP A 111 -2.18 13.84 -7.78
CA ASP A 111 -2.62 14.01 -9.15
C ASP A 111 -1.41 14.18 -10.07
N ASP A 112 -1.14 13.28 -11.00
CA ASP A 112 -1.82 12.03 -11.41
C ASP A 112 -1.12 10.77 -10.90
N VAL A 113 0.21 10.69 -11.10
CA VAL A 113 1.06 9.52 -10.82
C VAL A 113 2.30 9.90 -10.05
N ASP A 114 2.83 8.98 -9.27
CA ASP A 114 3.97 9.26 -8.42
C ASP A 114 4.97 8.11 -8.26
N GLU A 115 6.18 8.46 -7.86
CA GLU A 115 7.16 7.58 -7.23
C GLU A 115 7.63 8.23 -5.93
N VAL A 116 7.63 7.46 -4.85
CA VAL A 116 8.08 7.89 -3.53
C VAL A 116 9.39 7.21 -3.18
N TYR A 117 10.32 8.02 -2.66
CA TYR A 117 11.67 7.59 -2.29
C TYR A 117 11.94 7.92 -0.83
N LEU A 118 12.63 7.03 -0.12
CA LEU A 118 13.25 7.29 1.17
C LEU A 118 14.76 7.13 1.03
N ASN A 119 15.52 8.18 1.37
CA ASN A 119 16.98 8.20 1.32
C ASN A 119 17.56 7.80 -0.05
N GLY A 120 16.82 8.05 -1.14
CA GLY A 120 17.18 7.71 -2.52
C GLY A 120 16.73 6.33 -2.98
N HIS A 121 16.20 5.49 -2.09
CA HIS A 121 15.62 4.19 -2.45
C HIS A 121 14.12 4.35 -2.73
N LYS A 122 13.65 3.84 -3.86
CA LYS A 122 12.24 3.85 -4.20
C LYS A 122 11.47 2.89 -3.30
N ILE A 123 10.49 3.42 -2.55
CA ILE A 123 9.65 2.66 -1.62
C ILE A 123 8.23 2.43 -2.14
N GLY A 124 7.82 3.13 -3.19
CA GLY A 124 6.51 2.96 -3.78
C GLY A 124 6.30 3.75 -5.06
N SER A 125 5.25 3.38 -5.81
CA SER A 125 4.75 4.12 -6.96
C SER A 125 3.28 3.79 -7.18
N THR A 126 2.51 4.75 -7.71
CA THR A 126 1.10 4.57 -8.04
C THR A 126 0.81 5.24 -9.37
N GLY A 127 0.10 4.51 -10.26
CA GLY A 127 -0.04 4.88 -11.65
C GLY A 127 1.18 4.53 -12.51
N SER A 128 1.24 5.02 -13.74
CA SER A 128 2.39 4.84 -14.62
C SER A 128 2.71 6.10 -15.40
N PHE A 129 4.02 6.40 -15.51
CA PHE A 129 4.53 7.57 -16.22
C PHE A 129 4.51 7.37 -17.75
N PRO A 130 4.55 8.47 -18.55
CA PRO A 130 4.78 8.36 -19.98
C PRO A 130 6.02 7.52 -20.31
N PRO A 131 6.05 6.77 -21.44
CA PRO A 131 5.06 6.81 -22.53
C PRO A 131 3.80 5.95 -22.28
N ASN A 132 3.79 5.09 -21.27
CA ASN A 132 2.64 4.22 -20.95
C ASN A 132 1.82 4.83 -19.79
N TYR A 133 1.50 6.10 -19.94
CA TYR A 133 0.81 6.85 -18.91
C TYR A 133 -0.54 6.24 -18.52
N ASN A 134 -0.75 6.11 -17.21
CA ASN A 134 -2.03 5.72 -16.63
C ASN A 134 -2.21 6.46 -15.30
N THR A 135 -3.21 7.33 -15.24
CA THR A 135 -3.51 8.12 -14.05
C THR A 135 -3.98 7.27 -12.87
N ALA A 136 -3.68 7.73 -11.68
CA ALA A 136 -4.15 7.17 -10.42
C ALA A 136 -4.63 8.26 -9.45
N TYR A 137 -5.10 9.41 -9.95
CA TYR A 137 -5.47 10.60 -9.17
C TYR A 137 -6.42 10.30 -8.00
N ASN A 138 -7.26 9.28 -8.12
CA ASN A 138 -8.26 8.87 -7.14
C ASN A 138 -7.79 7.74 -6.19
N ALA A 139 -6.53 7.30 -6.29
CA ALA A 139 -5.98 6.30 -5.40
C ALA A 139 -5.31 6.97 -4.19
N GLU A 140 -5.52 6.46 -2.99
CA GLU A 140 -4.76 6.88 -1.81
C GLU A 140 -3.37 6.23 -1.81
N ARG A 141 -2.35 7.01 -1.44
CA ARG A 141 -0.94 6.58 -1.41
C ARG A 141 -0.52 6.18 -0.01
N VAL A 142 -0.40 4.89 0.22
CA VAL A 142 0.12 4.35 1.48
C VAL A 142 1.26 3.39 1.16
N TYR A 143 2.49 3.80 1.48
CA TYR A 143 3.70 3.06 1.12
C TYR A 143 4.37 2.51 2.37
N PHE A 144 4.69 1.22 2.35
CA PHE A 144 5.51 0.61 3.39
C PHE A 144 6.93 1.21 3.37
N VAL A 145 7.48 1.45 4.56
CA VAL A 145 8.83 2.00 4.74
C VAL A 145 9.76 0.87 5.20
N PRO A 146 10.67 0.37 4.35
CA PRO A 146 11.64 -0.64 4.74
C PRO A 146 12.56 -0.14 5.85
N GLU A 147 12.76 -0.94 6.92
CA GLU A 147 13.59 -0.54 8.06
C GLU A 147 15.06 -0.33 7.66
N GLU A 148 15.54 -1.09 6.69
CA GLU A 148 16.89 -0.98 6.13
C GLU A 148 17.16 0.37 5.44
N ASP A 149 16.12 1.05 4.99
CA ASP A 149 16.24 2.37 4.36
C ASP A 149 16.19 3.53 5.37
N ILE A 150 15.96 3.24 6.66
CA ILE A 150 15.78 4.25 7.70
C ILE A 150 17.10 4.54 8.42
N THR A 151 17.44 5.82 8.53
CA THR A 151 18.45 6.30 9.48
C THR A 151 17.74 6.74 10.76
N PHE A 152 17.68 5.84 11.76
CA PHE A 152 17.05 6.17 13.05
C PHE A 152 17.81 7.27 13.80
N ASP A 153 17.05 8.17 14.43
CA ASP A 153 17.53 9.34 15.19
C ASP A 153 18.40 10.30 14.37
N GLY A 154 18.47 10.09 13.06
CA GLY A 154 19.20 10.91 12.11
C GLY A 154 18.29 11.47 11.01
N PRO A 155 18.88 12.27 10.09
CA PRO A 155 18.13 12.83 8.97
C PRO A 155 17.76 11.74 7.95
N ASN A 156 16.49 11.75 7.56
CA ASN A 156 15.98 10.98 6.43
C ASN A 156 15.38 11.95 5.41
N LEU A 157 15.55 11.65 4.14
CA LEU A 157 14.95 12.40 3.05
C LEU A 157 13.79 11.62 2.45
N ILE A 158 12.61 12.21 2.43
CA ILE A 158 11.51 11.78 1.59
C ILE A 158 11.59 12.62 0.31
N ALA A 159 11.59 11.97 -0.85
CA ALA A 159 11.43 12.61 -2.15
C ALA A 159 10.24 12.01 -2.88
N VAL A 160 9.45 12.84 -3.55
CA VAL A 160 8.29 12.42 -4.32
C VAL A 160 8.39 13.00 -5.71
N LYS A 161 8.48 12.13 -6.71
CA LYS A 161 8.37 12.48 -8.12
C LYS A 161 6.91 12.38 -8.52
N VAL A 162 6.39 13.43 -9.11
CA VAL A 162 4.99 13.51 -9.57
C VAL A 162 4.98 13.84 -11.04
N TYR A 163 4.01 13.32 -11.77
CA TYR A 163 3.66 13.77 -13.11
C TYR A 163 2.16 14.01 -13.17
N ASP A 164 1.81 15.20 -13.60
CA ASP A 164 0.45 15.61 -13.92
C ASP A 164 0.31 15.80 -15.44
N ALA A 165 -0.76 15.26 -16.01
CA ALA A 165 -1.03 15.36 -17.44
C ALA A 165 -1.87 16.58 -17.79
N ILE A 166 -2.81 16.96 -16.93
CA ILE A 166 -3.75 18.06 -17.14
C ILE A 166 -4.51 18.40 -15.86
N GLY A 167 -4.71 19.66 -15.59
CA GLY A 167 -5.60 20.13 -14.53
C GLY A 167 -4.87 20.59 -13.30
N GLU A 168 -5.27 20.10 -12.14
CA GLU A 168 -4.62 20.33 -10.86
C GLU A 168 -3.58 19.27 -10.61
N GLY A 169 -2.33 19.65 -10.36
CA GLY A 169 -1.26 18.69 -10.13
C GLY A 169 -0.68 18.75 -8.72
N GLY A 170 -0.07 17.63 -8.30
CA GLY A 170 0.68 17.55 -7.05
C GLY A 170 0.07 16.70 -5.96
N ILE A 171 0.58 16.86 -4.73
CA ILE A 171 0.04 16.21 -3.52
C ILE A 171 -1.14 17.05 -3.04
N ILE A 172 -2.34 16.73 -3.53
CA ILE A 172 -3.49 17.64 -3.52
C ILE A 172 -4.34 17.56 -2.25
N SER A 173 -4.48 16.38 -1.63
CA SER A 173 -5.39 16.20 -0.50
C SER A 173 -5.05 14.98 0.36
N GLY A 174 -5.77 14.81 1.47
CA GLY A 174 -5.68 13.64 2.35
C GLY A 174 -4.77 13.82 3.54
N GLU A 175 -4.45 12.71 4.19
CA GLU A 175 -3.54 12.65 5.33
C GLU A 175 -2.12 12.42 4.84
N ILE A 176 -1.20 13.30 5.25
CA ILE A 176 0.21 13.21 4.87
C ILE A 176 1.00 12.98 6.15
N GLY A 177 1.64 11.83 6.29
CA GLY A 177 2.31 11.48 7.53
C GLY A 177 3.08 10.18 7.53
N LEU A 178 3.89 10.01 8.59
CA LEU A 178 4.49 8.74 8.97
C LEU A 178 3.55 8.04 9.95
N TYR A 179 3.22 6.81 9.67
CA TYR A 179 2.30 5.98 10.44
C TYR A 179 2.96 4.69 10.87
N ALA A 180 2.44 4.07 11.92
CA ALA A 180 2.76 2.70 12.27
C ALA A 180 1.51 1.83 12.24
N GLY A 181 1.67 0.59 11.81
CA GLY A 181 0.61 -0.41 11.92
C GLY A 181 0.19 -0.63 13.36
N LYS A 182 -1.11 -0.58 13.63
CA LYS A 182 -1.70 -0.80 14.96
C LYS A 182 -1.49 -2.24 15.45
N ASN A 183 -1.60 -3.18 14.51
CA ASN A 183 -1.42 -4.61 14.70
C ASN A 183 -0.21 -5.10 13.89
N SER A 184 0.95 -4.47 14.07
CA SER A 184 2.14 -4.92 13.37
C SER A 184 2.47 -6.35 13.79
N ALA A 185 2.46 -7.28 12.82
CA ALA A 185 3.06 -8.58 13.04
C ALA A 185 4.56 -8.38 13.28
N ASN A 186 5.06 -8.90 14.39
CA ASN A 186 6.50 -8.89 14.64
C ASN A 186 7.18 -9.94 13.75
N LEU A 187 7.33 -9.58 12.45
CA LEU A 187 7.90 -10.48 11.46
C LEU A 187 9.35 -10.81 11.79
N THR A 188 9.72 -12.08 11.64
CA THR A 188 11.13 -12.52 11.73
C THR A 188 11.91 -12.09 10.49
N LEU A 189 11.24 -12.07 9.32
CA LEU A 189 11.75 -11.51 8.08
C LEU A 189 10.64 -10.77 7.35
N ASN A 190 10.84 -9.50 7.13
CA ASN A 190 9.92 -8.68 6.33
C ASN A 190 10.19 -8.88 4.84
N LEU A 191 9.13 -9.17 4.07
CA LEU A 191 9.18 -9.33 2.62
C LEU A 191 8.32 -8.28 1.88
N GLN A 192 7.83 -7.26 2.58
CA GLN A 192 7.12 -6.13 2.02
C GLN A 192 8.10 -5.20 1.31
N THR A 193 8.26 -5.39 0.02
CA THR A 193 9.25 -4.72 -0.81
C THR A 193 8.92 -5.01 -2.28
N THR A 194 9.85 -4.70 -3.19
CA THR A 194 9.74 -5.01 -4.62
C THR A 194 9.90 -6.52 -4.88
N TRP A 195 8.98 -7.08 -5.66
CA TRP A 195 8.98 -8.47 -6.13
C TRP A 195 9.06 -8.52 -7.65
N LYS A 196 9.57 -9.61 -8.20
CA LYS A 196 9.41 -9.93 -9.63
C LYS A 196 7.97 -10.33 -9.92
N PHE A 197 7.42 -9.83 -11.03
CA PHE A 197 6.01 -10.01 -11.41
C PHE A 197 5.87 -10.29 -12.90
N GLN A 198 4.95 -11.20 -13.23
CA GLN A 198 4.63 -11.53 -14.61
C GLN A 198 3.19 -12.03 -14.72
N THR A 199 2.43 -11.44 -15.64
CA THR A 199 1.07 -11.90 -16.00
C THR A 199 1.10 -13.25 -16.74
N GLY A 200 -0.08 -13.91 -16.80
CA GLY A 200 -0.24 -15.23 -17.42
C GLY A 200 0.17 -16.37 -16.49
N ASP A 201 -0.02 -17.60 -16.95
CA ASP A 201 0.11 -18.79 -16.13
C ASP A 201 1.09 -19.81 -16.71
N ASP A 202 2.07 -20.21 -15.91
CA ASP A 202 2.98 -21.32 -16.15
C ASP A 202 3.46 -21.88 -14.81
N LEU A 203 3.09 -23.14 -14.51
CA LEU A 203 3.48 -23.79 -13.26
C LEU A 203 5.00 -23.97 -13.08
N LYS A 204 5.80 -23.88 -14.13
CA LYS A 204 7.28 -23.88 -14.02
C LYS A 204 7.80 -22.67 -13.25
N ARG A 205 7.02 -21.59 -13.18
CA ARG A 205 7.38 -20.36 -12.48
C ARG A 205 7.54 -20.54 -10.95
N LYS A 206 7.05 -21.63 -10.38
CA LYS A 206 7.28 -21.99 -8.98
C LYS A 206 8.71 -22.51 -8.72
N ASP A 207 9.41 -22.98 -9.75
CA ASP A 207 10.69 -23.68 -9.58
C ASP A 207 11.79 -22.69 -9.13
N PRO A 208 12.65 -23.08 -8.16
CA PRO A 208 13.66 -22.17 -7.62
C PRO A 208 14.63 -21.64 -8.67
N ASP A 209 14.94 -22.47 -9.67
CA ASP A 209 15.92 -22.16 -10.74
C ASP A 209 15.26 -21.51 -11.97
N PHE A 210 13.97 -21.20 -11.92
CA PHE A 210 13.28 -20.49 -13.00
C PHE A 210 13.91 -19.11 -13.22
N ASP A 211 14.24 -18.77 -14.47
CA ASP A 211 14.80 -17.47 -14.85
C ASP A 211 13.71 -16.39 -14.89
N ASP A 212 13.70 -15.52 -13.88
CA ASP A 212 12.81 -14.39 -13.76
C ASP A 212 13.50 -13.03 -14.02
N SER A 213 14.68 -13.04 -14.63
CA SER A 213 15.48 -11.84 -14.90
C SER A 213 14.78 -10.81 -15.78
N SER A 214 13.94 -11.29 -16.71
CA SER A 214 13.16 -10.43 -17.61
C SER A 214 11.84 -9.93 -17.03
N TRP A 215 11.47 -10.38 -15.82
CA TRP A 215 10.21 -10.00 -15.19
C TRP A 215 10.27 -8.55 -14.72
N LYS A 216 9.13 -7.88 -14.77
CA LYS A 216 8.99 -6.55 -14.18
C LYS A 216 9.03 -6.60 -12.67
N GLU A 217 9.25 -5.46 -12.06
CA GLU A 217 9.19 -5.30 -10.62
C GLU A 217 7.86 -4.65 -10.22
N ILE A 218 7.31 -5.13 -9.10
CA ILE A 218 6.06 -4.64 -8.52
C ILE A 218 6.23 -4.56 -7.00
N PHE A 219 5.61 -3.57 -6.36
CA PHE A 219 5.60 -3.47 -4.90
C PHE A 219 4.58 -4.42 -4.28
N VAL A 220 4.95 -5.00 -3.16
CA VAL A 220 4.11 -5.86 -2.33
C VAL A 220 4.21 -5.38 -0.88
N PRO A 221 3.07 -5.10 -0.19
CA PRO A 221 1.70 -5.21 -0.70
C PRO A 221 1.27 -3.96 -1.49
N ALA A 222 0.60 -4.17 -2.61
CA ALA A 222 -0.14 -3.14 -3.34
C ALA A 222 -0.97 -3.82 -4.44
N LYS A 223 -2.04 -3.17 -4.89
CA LYS A 223 -2.81 -3.63 -6.04
C LYS A 223 -1.96 -3.54 -7.32
N TRP A 224 -2.10 -4.48 -8.21
CA TRP A 224 -1.35 -4.42 -9.48
C TRP A 224 -1.93 -3.39 -10.46
N GLU A 225 -3.23 -3.04 -10.33
CA GLU A 225 -3.88 -1.96 -11.10
C GLU A 225 -3.16 -0.62 -10.87
N ASP A 226 -2.82 -0.33 -9.61
CA ASP A 226 -2.14 0.89 -9.23
C ASP A 226 -0.68 0.93 -9.71
N GLN A 227 -0.18 -0.19 -10.27
CA GLN A 227 1.19 -0.36 -10.73
C GLN A 227 1.30 -0.66 -12.23
N GLY A 228 0.27 -0.25 -13.00
CA GLY A 228 0.28 -0.28 -14.46
C GLY A 228 -0.34 -1.52 -15.10
N TYR A 229 -1.03 -2.37 -14.32
CA TYR A 229 -1.76 -3.55 -14.83
C TYR A 229 -3.28 -3.33 -14.74
N ARG A 230 -3.73 -2.16 -15.17
CA ARG A 230 -5.12 -1.74 -15.10
C ARG A 230 -6.04 -2.70 -15.87
N ASP A 231 -7.22 -2.96 -15.29
CA ASP A 231 -8.25 -3.81 -15.87
C ASP A 231 -7.70 -5.21 -16.28
N TYR A 232 -6.65 -5.70 -15.59
CA TYR A 232 -6.10 -7.01 -15.84
C TYR A 232 -6.74 -8.03 -14.91
N ASP A 233 -7.59 -8.89 -15.46
CA ASP A 233 -8.12 -10.07 -14.79
C ASP A 233 -7.37 -11.32 -15.30
N GLY A 234 -7.13 -12.28 -14.43
CA GLY A 234 -6.48 -13.53 -14.78
C GLY A 234 -5.33 -13.94 -13.90
N TYR A 235 -4.49 -14.82 -14.42
CA TYR A 235 -3.36 -15.35 -13.68
C TYR A 235 -2.16 -14.39 -13.70
N ALA A 236 -1.55 -14.23 -12.52
CA ALA A 236 -0.24 -13.59 -12.40
C ALA A 236 0.64 -14.34 -11.40
N TRP A 237 1.94 -14.14 -11.52
CA TRP A 237 2.94 -14.74 -10.67
C TRP A 237 3.84 -13.66 -10.06
N TYR A 238 4.07 -13.82 -8.77
CA TYR A 238 5.05 -13.05 -7.99
C TYR A 238 6.21 -13.97 -7.62
N ARG A 239 7.43 -13.43 -7.63
CA ARG A 239 8.61 -14.17 -7.17
C ARG A 239 9.52 -13.25 -6.35
N LYS A 240 10.06 -13.79 -5.26
CA LYS A 240 11.06 -13.11 -4.43
C LYS A 240 12.12 -14.07 -3.99
N THR A 241 13.36 -13.67 -4.21
CA THR A 241 14.52 -14.33 -3.60
C THR A 241 14.83 -13.65 -2.27
N PHE A 242 15.10 -14.44 -1.25
CA PHE A 242 15.47 -13.95 0.07
C PHE A 242 16.47 -14.87 0.75
N THR A 243 17.21 -14.34 1.72
CA THR A 243 18.06 -15.14 2.61
C THR A 243 17.38 -15.22 3.96
N TYR A 244 17.28 -16.45 4.48
CA TYR A 244 16.69 -16.72 5.78
C TYR A 244 17.79 -16.88 6.83
N ASN A 245 17.97 -15.86 7.66
CA ASN A 245 18.93 -15.84 8.75
C ASN A 245 18.17 -15.67 10.06
N THR A 246 18.13 -16.68 10.91
CA THR A 246 17.48 -16.58 12.22
C THR A 246 18.28 -17.31 13.28
N THR A 247 18.22 -16.81 14.50
CA THR A 247 18.68 -17.49 15.72
C THR A 247 17.57 -18.28 16.41
N GLU A 248 16.32 -18.17 15.91
CA GLU A 248 15.12 -18.84 16.46
C GLU A 248 15.03 -20.27 15.89
N ASP A 249 15.90 -21.16 16.34
CA ASP A 249 16.22 -22.44 15.69
C ASP A 249 15.19 -23.57 15.84
N ASN A 250 14.21 -23.44 16.74
CA ASN A 250 13.33 -24.55 17.10
C ASN A 250 11.84 -24.27 16.92
N GLU A 251 11.46 -23.16 16.26
CA GLU A 251 10.06 -22.84 16.03
C GLU A 251 9.64 -23.11 14.58
N LYS A 252 8.41 -23.60 14.42
CA LYS A 252 7.78 -23.65 13.10
C LYS A 252 7.62 -22.25 12.53
N MET A 253 7.88 -22.14 11.24
CA MET A 253 7.72 -20.86 10.52
C MET A 253 6.40 -20.84 9.79
N VAL A 254 5.82 -19.64 9.72
CA VAL A 254 4.63 -19.33 8.94
C VAL A 254 5.03 -18.25 7.93
N ILE A 255 4.63 -18.43 6.68
CA ILE A 255 4.64 -17.35 5.70
C ILE A 255 3.31 -16.61 5.78
N MET A 256 3.36 -15.33 6.16
CA MET A 256 2.23 -14.42 6.07
C MET A 256 2.23 -13.76 4.71
N MET A 257 1.09 -13.75 4.04
CA MET A 257 0.91 -13.16 2.73
C MET A 257 -0.17 -12.06 2.74
N GLY A 258 -0.60 -11.65 3.94
CA GLY A 258 -1.63 -10.63 4.08
C GLY A 258 -2.93 -11.00 3.39
N LYS A 259 -3.48 -10.07 2.60
CA LYS A 259 -4.66 -10.33 1.76
C LYS A 259 -4.28 -10.34 0.29
N ILE A 260 -4.87 -11.28 -0.45
CA ILE A 260 -4.66 -11.48 -1.89
C ILE A 260 -6.02 -11.53 -2.56
N ASP A 261 -6.18 -10.82 -3.63
CA ASP A 261 -7.39 -10.80 -4.44
C ASP A 261 -7.15 -11.64 -5.71
N ASP A 262 -7.88 -12.72 -6.00
CA ASP A 262 -8.90 -13.47 -5.20
C ASP A 262 -8.33 -14.76 -4.61
N ILE A 263 -7.72 -15.60 -5.47
CA ILE A 263 -7.31 -16.98 -5.22
C ILE A 263 -5.80 -17.10 -5.35
N ASP A 264 -5.17 -17.86 -4.47
CA ASP A 264 -3.72 -18.00 -4.49
C ASP A 264 -3.19 -19.43 -4.26
N GLN A 265 -1.96 -19.62 -4.70
CA GLN A 265 -1.07 -20.72 -4.31
C GLN A 265 0.30 -20.16 -3.95
N VAL A 266 0.80 -20.51 -2.78
CA VAL A 266 2.12 -20.05 -2.30
C VAL A 266 3.10 -21.21 -2.27
N PHE A 267 4.26 -21.02 -2.89
CA PHE A 267 5.33 -21.99 -3.00
C PHE A 267 6.60 -21.47 -2.33
N ILE A 268 7.27 -22.30 -1.55
CA ILE A 268 8.62 -22.05 -1.04
C ILE A 268 9.54 -23.09 -1.66
N ASN A 269 10.62 -22.65 -2.29
CA ASN A 269 11.60 -23.53 -2.96
C ASN A 269 10.94 -24.59 -3.87
N GLY A 270 9.91 -24.20 -4.62
CA GLY A 270 9.15 -25.05 -5.54
C GLY A 270 8.06 -25.93 -4.91
N THR A 271 8.01 -26.01 -3.57
CA THR A 271 7.03 -26.82 -2.83
C THR A 271 5.83 -25.96 -2.43
N LEU A 272 4.61 -26.42 -2.72
CA LEU A 272 3.37 -25.77 -2.27
C LEU A 272 3.27 -25.81 -0.75
N VAL A 273 3.13 -24.63 -0.14
CA VAL A 273 2.98 -24.50 1.33
C VAL A 273 1.55 -24.13 1.73
N GLY A 274 0.78 -23.57 0.83
CA GLY A 274 -0.62 -23.25 1.08
C GLY A 274 -1.34 -22.68 -0.13
N SER A 275 -2.68 -22.63 -0.03
CA SER A 275 -3.57 -22.04 -1.03
C SER A 275 -4.85 -21.54 -0.38
N THR A 276 -5.45 -20.51 -0.96
CA THR A 276 -6.79 -20.03 -0.60
C THR A 276 -7.64 -20.01 -1.87
N GLY A 277 -8.88 -20.52 -1.78
CA GLY A 277 -9.74 -20.73 -2.92
C GLY A 277 -9.39 -21.98 -3.74
N ASN A 278 -10.07 -22.18 -4.86
CA ASN A 278 -9.94 -23.37 -5.68
C ASN A 278 -9.55 -23.06 -7.12
N LEU A 279 -8.28 -23.26 -7.47
CA LEU A 279 -7.75 -23.07 -8.83
C LEU A 279 -8.05 -24.24 -9.79
N THR A 280 -8.67 -25.33 -9.31
CA THR A 280 -9.02 -26.50 -10.17
C THR A 280 -10.36 -26.36 -10.86
N SER A 281 -11.20 -25.42 -10.45
CA SER A 281 -12.44 -25.07 -11.16
C SER A 281 -12.04 -24.44 -12.50
N ARG A 282 -12.46 -25.08 -13.58
CA ARG A 282 -12.12 -24.68 -14.96
C ARG A 282 -12.38 -23.20 -15.18
N ALA A 283 -11.47 -22.53 -15.85
CA ALA A 283 -11.52 -21.13 -16.27
C ALA A 283 -12.74 -20.70 -17.13
N ASN A 284 -13.81 -21.48 -17.17
CA ASN A 284 -14.98 -21.28 -18.03
C ASN A 284 -16.34 -21.49 -17.35
N SER A 285 -16.45 -21.52 -16.04
CA SER A 285 -17.77 -21.54 -15.39
C SER A 285 -17.71 -20.98 -13.99
N ASP A 286 -18.37 -19.84 -13.78
CA ASP A 286 -18.92 -19.33 -12.53
C ASP A 286 -18.12 -19.71 -11.26
N VAL A 287 -16.81 -19.40 -11.23
CA VAL A 287 -16.10 -19.28 -9.98
C VAL A 287 -16.53 -17.93 -9.42
N SER A 288 -17.68 -17.92 -8.74
CA SER A 288 -17.94 -16.82 -7.84
C SER A 288 -16.86 -16.89 -6.78
N ALA A 289 -15.85 -16.02 -6.88
CA ALA A 289 -14.96 -15.74 -5.78
C ALA A 289 -15.88 -15.46 -4.58
N GLY A 290 -15.78 -16.27 -3.55
CA GLY A 290 -16.50 -16.07 -2.31
C GLY A 290 -15.91 -14.86 -1.59
N GLN A 291 -15.66 -14.98 -0.31
CA GLN A 291 -14.97 -13.95 0.47
C GLN A 291 -13.44 -14.18 0.50
N GLU A 292 -12.89 -14.91 -0.48
CA GLU A 292 -11.47 -15.24 -0.55
C GLU A 292 -10.61 -13.98 -0.63
N PHE A 293 -11.03 -12.96 -1.37
CA PHE A 293 -10.30 -11.70 -1.50
C PHE A 293 -10.01 -11.04 -0.14
N ASP A 294 -10.90 -11.15 0.86
CA ASP A 294 -10.73 -10.56 2.19
C ASP A 294 -10.11 -11.54 3.21
N ALA A 295 -9.89 -12.79 2.82
CA ALA A 295 -9.29 -13.78 3.69
C ALA A 295 -7.81 -13.46 3.93
N PHE A 296 -7.39 -13.53 5.20
CA PHE A 296 -6.00 -13.33 5.59
C PHE A 296 -5.19 -14.62 5.35
N ARG A 297 -4.05 -14.52 4.67
CA ARG A 297 -3.17 -15.65 4.32
C ARG A 297 -2.07 -15.82 5.34
N GLY A 298 -2.00 -17.02 5.92
CA GLY A 298 -0.89 -17.44 6.76
C GLY A 298 -0.72 -18.94 6.64
N TYR A 299 0.41 -19.38 6.05
CA TYR A 299 0.65 -20.78 5.73
C TYR A 299 1.85 -21.33 6.50
N PHE A 300 1.66 -22.44 7.19
CA PHE A 300 2.73 -23.12 7.90
C PHE A 300 3.72 -23.74 6.91
N ILE A 301 4.99 -23.45 7.11
CA ILE A 301 6.06 -23.97 6.26
C ILE A 301 6.50 -25.32 6.82
N PRO A 302 6.56 -26.39 5.99
CA PRO A 302 7.09 -27.68 6.41
C PRO A 302 8.53 -27.59 6.93
N ASP A 303 8.84 -28.38 7.97
CA ASP A 303 10.16 -28.44 8.56
C ASP A 303 11.23 -28.80 7.50
N GLY A 304 12.37 -28.15 7.53
CA GLY A 304 13.48 -28.38 6.59
C GLY A 304 13.30 -27.79 5.19
N LEU A 305 12.15 -27.17 4.86
CA LEU A 305 11.94 -26.57 3.55
C LEU A 305 12.69 -25.24 3.39
N LEU A 306 12.77 -24.41 4.46
CA LEU A 306 13.59 -23.20 4.47
C LEU A 306 15.07 -23.56 4.64
N LYS A 307 15.90 -23.07 3.72
CA LYS A 307 17.35 -23.24 3.73
C LYS A 307 17.99 -22.12 4.54
N LYS A 308 18.44 -22.43 5.75
CA LYS A 308 19.06 -21.47 6.65
C LYS A 308 20.38 -20.95 6.09
N ASN A 309 20.65 -19.63 6.22
CA ASN A 309 21.82 -18.94 5.69
C ASN A 309 22.07 -19.14 4.18
N GLN A 310 21.04 -19.50 3.45
CA GLN A 310 21.09 -19.75 2.02
C GLN A 310 19.97 -18.99 1.32
N LYS A 311 20.09 -18.93 0.00
CA LYS A 311 19.05 -18.41 -0.90
C LYS A 311 17.80 -19.29 -0.84
N ASN A 312 16.65 -18.68 -0.62
CA ASN A 312 15.34 -19.26 -0.75
C ASN A 312 14.56 -18.48 -1.81
N VAL A 313 13.58 -19.13 -2.41
CA VAL A 313 12.67 -18.51 -3.36
C VAL A 313 11.24 -18.72 -2.89
N ILE A 314 10.48 -17.64 -2.80
CA ILE A 314 9.03 -17.68 -2.71
C ILE A 314 8.45 -17.36 -4.08
N ALA A 315 7.47 -18.15 -4.50
CA ALA A 315 6.65 -17.91 -5.68
C ALA A 315 5.18 -17.91 -5.28
N VAL A 316 4.41 -16.96 -5.78
CA VAL A 316 2.97 -16.86 -5.53
C VAL A 316 2.25 -16.81 -6.85
N ARG A 317 1.34 -17.75 -7.06
CA ARG A 317 0.42 -17.76 -8.18
C ARG A 317 -0.90 -17.17 -7.72
N VAL A 318 -1.35 -16.14 -8.38
CA VAL A 318 -2.60 -15.45 -8.08
C VAL A 318 -3.54 -15.59 -9.27
N LEU A 319 -4.82 -15.83 -9.02
CA LEU A 319 -5.89 -15.69 -9.99
C LEU A 319 -6.85 -14.64 -9.47
N ASP A 320 -6.96 -13.56 -10.20
CA ASP A 320 -7.98 -12.53 -10.06
C ASP A 320 -9.10 -12.80 -11.06
N THR A 321 -10.33 -12.76 -10.59
CA THR A 321 -11.54 -13.07 -11.37
C THR A 321 -12.31 -11.80 -11.75
N GLY A 322 -11.85 -10.65 -11.33
CA GLY A 322 -12.38 -9.33 -11.69
C GLY A 322 -12.29 -8.31 -10.57
N GLY A 323 -12.11 -7.07 -10.95
CA GLY A 323 -12.01 -5.95 -10.03
C GLY A 323 -10.58 -5.51 -9.77
N ALA A 324 -10.12 -5.62 -8.53
CA ALA A 324 -8.75 -5.29 -8.15
C ALA A 324 -7.98 -6.56 -7.84
N GLY A 325 -6.76 -6.69 -8.34
CA GLY A 325 -5.97 -7.91 -8.16
C GLY A 325 -4.68 -7.70 -7.37
N GLY A 326 -4.10 -8.81 -6.92
CA GLY A 326 -2.78 -8.85 -6.35
C GLY A 326 -2.69 -9.07 -4.85
N ILE A 327 -1.46 -9.03 -4.34
CA ILE A 327 -1.16 -9.07 -2.90
C ILE A 327 -1.30 -7.63 -2.38
N TYR A 328 -2.51 -7.24 -1.94
CA TYR A 328 -2.85 -5.83 -1.78
C TYR A 328 -2.75 -5.30 -0.33
N GLU A 329 -2.76 -6.18 0.68
CA GLU A 329 -2.67 -5.78 2.09
C GLU A 329 -1.69 -6.68 2.84
N GLY A 330 -0.84 -6.09 3.68
CA GLY A 330 0.11 -6.81 4.53
C GLY A 330 -0.49 -7.34 5.83
N PRO A 331 0.35 -7.92 6.71
CA PRO A 331 1.80 -8.07 6.57
C PRO A 331 2.22 -9.21 5.64
N VAL A 332 3.36 -9.04 4.94
CA VAL A 332 3.95 -10.07 4.08
C VAL A 332 5.36 -10.40 4.58
N GLY A 333 5.60 -11.65 4.95
CA GLY A 333 6.90 -12.05 5.50
C GLY A 333 6.87 -13.34 6.31
N LEU A 334 8.03 -13.72 6.85
CA LEU A 334 8.16 -14.86 7.73
C LEU A 334 7.92 -14.47 9.18
N ILE A 335 7.24 -15.33 9.92
CA ILE A 335 6.98 -15.18 11.35
C ILE A 335 7.10 -16.53 12.05
N THR A 336 7.56 -16.57 13.30
CA THR A 336 7.49 -17.80 14.07
C THR A 336 6.07 -18.15 14.48
N GLN A 337 5.79 -19.42 14.72
CA GLN A 337 4.47 -19.88 15.15
C GLN A 337 3.99 -19.16 16.43
N SER A 338 4.87 -18.93 17.40
CA SER A 338 4.52 -18.24 18.63
C SER A 338 4.05 -16.81 18.39
N LYS A 339 4.80 -16.04 17.59
CA LYS A 339 4.46 -14.68 17.18
C LYS A 339 3.19 -14.63 16.32
N TYR A 340 2.98 -15.63 15.44
CA TYR A 340 1.77 -15.75 14.64
C TYR A 340 0.51 -15.95 15.50
N ILE A 341 0.62 -16.79 16.53
CA ILE A 341 -0.46 -17.00 17.50
C ILE A 341 -0.76 -15.71 18.29
N GLU A 342 0.29 -15.00 18.69
CA GLU A 342 0.17 -13.72 19.40
C GLU A 342 -0.52 -12.67 18.52
N PHE A 343 -0.11 -12.54 17.26
CA PHE A 343 -0.73 -11.65 16.28
C PHE A 343 -2.25 -11.86 16.21
N TRP A 344 -2.71 -13.10 16.06
CA TRP A 344 -4.15 -13.40 16.00
C TRP A 344 -4.89 -13.15 17.32
N ARG A 345 -4.23 -13.37 18.45
CA ARG A 345 -4.80 -13.04 19.76
C ARG A 345 -5.01 -11.52 19.91
N ASN A 346 -4.11 -10.73 19.40
CA ASN A 346 -4.18 -9.27 19.47
C ASN A 346 -5.28 -8.72 18.55
N ILE A 347 -5.40 -9.22 17.32
CA ILE A 347 -6.50 -8.86 16.41
C ILE A 347 -7.86 -9.15 17.06
N LYS A 348 -8.06 -10.36 17.61
CA LYS A 348 -9.32 -10.72 18.27
C LYS A 348 -9.65 -9.89 19.52
N LYS A 349 -8.66 -9.29 20.18
CA LYS A 349 -8.88 -8.38 21.31
C LYS A 349 -9.29 -6.99 20.85
N SER A 350 -8.77 -6.50 19.74
CA SER A 350 -9.08 -5.18 19.17
C SER A 350 -10.44 -5.13 18.48
N SER A 351 -11.00 -6.30 18.12
CA SER A 351 -12.33 -6.42 17.49
C SER A 351 -13.49 -6.58 18.46
N ARG A 352 -13.21 -6.56 19.77
CA ARG A 352 -14.20 -6.61 20.87
C ARG A 352 -14.27 -5.26 21.59
#